data_f1f1a0906111dddc919e02f3e57538b3
#
_entry.id   f1f1a0906111dddc919e02f3e57538b3
#
_cell.length_a   1.000
_cell.length_b   1.000
_cell.length_c   1.000
_cell.angle_alpha   90.00
_cell.angle_beta   90.00
_cell.angle_gamma   90.00
#
_symmetry.space_group_name_H-M   'P 1'
#
loop_
_entity.id
_entity.type
_entity.pdbx_description
1 polymer ?
#
loop_
_entity_poly.entity_id
_entity_poly.type
_entity_poly.pdbx_seq_one_letter_code
_entity_poly.pdbx_strand_id
1 'polypeptide(L)'
;SYVGELRAADLIGSLSLTVGLLPMAGVLELTELRRVLEPHAAALAAARIDATTIDSLSRILDEIEGSDDLEAHSRLDHAFHMTISRVAGNDALTSLIEVLRSRSRAYRIPDAHDAAELKLHSDAGH
;
A
#
# COMPACT_ATOMS: atom_id res chain seq x y z
N SER A 1 -20.77 26.62 -0.50
CA SER A 1 -20.05 26.90 -1.72
C SER A 1 -19.73 25.61 -2.47
N TYR A 2 -19.83 25.68 -3.76
CA TYR A 2 -19.54 24.55 -4.63
C TYR A 2 -18.12 24.03 -4.46
N VAL A 3 -17.18 24.95 -4.33
CA VAL A 3 -15.78 24.63 -4.15
C VAL A 3 -15.54 23.95 -2.80
N GLY A 4 -16.27 24.37 -1.77
CA GLY A 4 -16.16 23.77 -0.44
C GLY A 4 -16.70 22.35 -0.35
N GLU A 5 -17.45 21.89 -1.36
CA GLU A 5 -17.98 20.53 -1.40
C GLU A 5 -17.05 19.52 -2.06
N LEU A 6 -15.96 20.00 -2.67
CA LEU A 6 -14.96 19.09 -3.23
C LEU A 6 -14.27 18.33 -2.10
N ARG A 7 -14.37 17.02 -2.14
CA ARG A 7 -13.76 16.13 -1.15
C ARG A 7 -12.41 15.65 -1.63
N ALA A 8 -11.56 15.27 -0.68
CA ALA A 8 -10.30 14.62 -1.01
C ALA A 8 -10.53 13.41 -1.93
N ALA A 9 -11.63 12.67 -1.71
CA ALA A 9 -11.98 11.51 -2.54
C ALA A 9 -12.18 11.88 -4.02
N ASP A 10 -12.76 13.06 -4.31
CA ASP A 10 -12.97 13.52 -5.68
C ASP A 10 -11.65 13.83 -6.38
N LEU A 11 -10.73 14.47 -5.67
CA LEU A 11 -9.39 14.76 -6.17
C LEU A 11 -8.61 13.47 -6.40
N ILE A 12 -8.70 12.53 -5.48
CA ILE A 12 -8.04 11.24 -5.59
C ILE A 12 -8.62 10.44 -6.76
N GLY A 13 -9.93 10.52 -7.00
CA GLY A 13 -10.57 9.90 -8.16
C GLY A 13 -9.99 10.40 -9.47
N SER A 14 -9.83 11.73 -9.60
CA SER A 14 -9.20 12.34 -10.77
C SER A 14 -7.75 11.92 -10.92
N LEU A 15 -7.03 11.90 -9.81
CA LEU A 15 -5.64 11.45 -9.78
C LEU A 15 -5.53 9.98 -10.21
N SER A 16 -6.46 9.15 -9.78
CA SER A 16 -6.50 7.74 -10.15
C SER A 16 -6.61 7.56 -11.66
N LEU A 17 -7.45 8.34 -12.33
CA LEU A 17 -7.56 8.30 -13.80
C LEU A 17 -6.26 8.73 -14.46
N THR A 18 -5.65 9.79 -13.96
CA THR A 18 -4.37 10.28 -14.49
C THR A 18 -3.27 9.24 -14.32
N VAL A 19 -3.16 8.67 -13.13
CA VAL A 19 -2.18 7.63 -12.82
C VAL A 19 -2.37 6.41 -13.73
N GLY A 20 -3.63 6.09 -14.06
CA GLY A 20 -3.97 5.00 -14.97
C GLY A 20 -3.41 5.17 -16.38
N LEU A 21 -3.09 6.40 -16.79
CA LEU A 21 -2.57 6.70 -18.12
C LEU A 21 -1.04 6.88 -18.14
N LEU A 22 -0.37 6.81 -17.00
CA LEU A 22 1.07 7.04 -16.93
C LEU A 22 1.85 5.88 -17.55
N PRO A 23 2.95 6.20 -18.25
CA PRO A 23 3.88 5.18 -18.73
C PRO A 23 4.65 4.55 -17.57
N MET A 24 5.36 3.47 -17.86
CA MET A 24 6.14 2.71 -16.88
C MET A 24 7.07 3.58 -16.02
N ALA A 25 7.76 4.54 -16.65
CA ALA A 25 8.68 5.42 -15.93
C ALA A 25 7.95 6.24 -14.86
N GLY A 26 6.75 6.72 -15.18
CA GLY A 26 5.91 7.44 -14.21
C GLY A 26 5.47 6.56 -13.05
N VAL A 27 5.20 5.28 -13.32
CA VAL A 27 4.82 4.33 -12.27
C VAL A 27 5.97 4.11 -11.29
N LEU A 28 7.21 4.05 -11.77
CA LEU A 28 8.39 3.92 -10.91
C LEU A 28 8.55 5.14 -9.99
N GLU A 29 8.30 6.33 -10.53
CA GLU A 29 8.32 7.56 -9.73
C GLU A 29 7.25 7.52 -8.62
N LEU A 30 6.07 6.98 -8.93
CA LEU A 30 5.00 6.82 -7.94
C LEU A 30 5.39 5.83 -6.84
N THR A 31 6.17 4.81 -7.19
CA THR A 31 6.70 3.86 -6.21
C THR A 31 7.63 4.57 -5.21
N GLU A 32 8.46 5.49 -5.69
CA GLU A 32 9.30 6.30 -4.80
C GLU A 32 8.46 7.15 -3.85
N LEU A 33 7.36 7.71 -4.35
CA LEU A 33 6.45 8.50 -3.52
C LEU A 33 5.84 7.65 -2.41
N ARG A 34 5.47 6.40 -2.71
CA ARG A 34 4.97 5.46 -1.70
C ARG A 34 5.96 5.27 -0.55
N ARG A 35 7.25 5.21 -0.87
CA ARG A 35 8.31 5.02 0.13
C ARG A 35 8.41 6.19 1.10
N VAL A 36 7.91 7.34 0.72
CA VAL A 36 7.82 8.51 1.61
C VAL A 36 6.52 8.46 2.43
N LEU A 37 5.42 8.13 1.76
CA LEU A 37 4.09 8.20 2.38
C LEU A 37 3.79 7.05 3.33
N GLU A 38 4.17 5.83 2.99
CA GLU A 38 3.83 4.65 3.79
C GLU A 38 4.51 4.62 5.16
N PRO A 39 5.80 4.96 5.30
CA PRO A 39 6.40 5.06 6.63
C PRO A 39 5.75 6.13 7.49
N HIS A 40 5.33 7.24 6.88
CA HIS A 40 4.61 8.28 7.60
C HIS A 40 3.26 7.77 8.11
N ALA A 41 2.52 7.06 7.27
CA ALA A 41 1.27 6.44 7.66
C ALA A 41 1.48 5.42 8.80
N ALA A 42 2.55 4.64 8.72
CA ALA A 42 2.87 3.67 9.76
C ALA A 42 3.18 4.35 11.09
N ALA A 43 3.87 5.48 11.07
CA ALA A 43 4.16 6.25 12.29
C ALA A 43 2.88 6.78 12.93
N LEU A 44 1.96 7.30 12.12
CA LEU A 44 0.65 7.76 12.60
C LEU A 44 -0.17 6.60 13.17
N ALA A 45 -0.15 5.46 12.49
CA ALA A 45 -0.88 4.28 12.92
C ALA A 45 -0.35 3.74 14.25
N ALA A 46 0.96 3.76 14.45
CA ALA A 46 1.59 3.25 15.67
C ALA A 46 1.05 3.93 16.93
N ALA A 47 0.64 5.18 16.82
CA ALA A 47 0.09 5.93 17.94
C ALA A 47 -1.39 5.61 18.23
N ARG A 48 -2.06 4.89 17.33
CA ARG A 48 -3.51 4.66 17.37
C ARG A 48 -3.90 3.20 17.32
N ILE A 49 -2.96 2.31 17.05
CA ILE A 49 -3.26 0.89 16.82
C ILE A 49 -3.78 0.23 18.09
N ASP A 50 -4.79 -0.61 17.94
CA ASP A 50 -5.34 -1.39 19.03
C ASP A 50 -4.98 -2.88 18.92
N ALA A 51 -5.30 -3.66 19.97
CA ALA A 51 -4.97 -5.07 20.02
C ALA A 51 -5.65 -5.87 18.90
N THR A 52 -6.88 -5.51 18.53
CA THR A 52 -7.62 -6.18 17.47
C THR A 52 -6.91 -6.01 16.12
N THR A 53 -6.44 -4.80 15.84
CA THR A 53 -5.71 -4.51 14.60
C THR A 53 -4.36 -5.23 14.58
N ILE A 54 -3.66 -5.26 15.71
CA ILE A 54 -2.39 -6.00 15.83
C ILE A 54 -2.62 -7.48 15.51
N ASP A 55 -3.67 -8.08 16.04
CA ASP A 55 -4.02 -9.47 15.76
C ASP A 55 -4.30 -9.69 14.27
N SER A 56 -5.02 -8.77 13.64
CA SER A 56 -5.30 -8.84 12.20
C SER A 56 -4.02 -8.79 11.37
N LEU A 57 -3.11 -7.88 11.72
CA LEU A 57 -1.82 -7.75 11.04
C LEU A 57 -0.97 -9.01 11.24
N SER A 58 -0.97 -9.56 12.44
CA SER A 58 -0.23 -10.80 12.73
C SER A 58 -0.73 -11.97 11.89
N ARG A 59 -2.05 -12.09 11.73
CA ARG A 59 -2.65 -13.13 10.88
C ARG A 59 -2.23 -12.96 9.42
N ILE A 60 -2.23 -11.73 8.94
CA ILE A 60 -1.80 -11.46 7.56
C ILE A 60 -0.35 -11.89 7.37
N LEU A 61 0.53 -11.56 8.30
CA LEU A 61 1.94 -11.96 8.24
C LEU A 61 2.09 -13.49 8.26
N ASP A 62 1.32 -14.18 9.09
CA ASP A 62 1.35 -15.64 9.15
C ASP A 62 0.90 -16.25 7.82
N GLU A 63 -0.12 -15.67 7.19
CA GLU A 63 -0.59 -16.13 5.89
C GLU A 63 0.44 -15.90 4.80
N ILE A 64 1.16 -14.78 4.84
CA ILE A 64 2.26 -14.51 3.89
C ILE A 64 3.34 -15.57 4.05
N GLU A 65 3.74 -15.89 5.28
CA GLU A 65 4.77 -16.90 5.53
C GLU A 65 4.34 -18.30 5.09
N GLY A 66 3.06 -18.60 5.20
CA GLY A 66 2.52 -19.91 4.84
C GLY A 66 2.19 -20.09 3.38
N SER A 67 2.38 -19.09 2.54
CA SER A 67 2.00 -19.13 1.13
C SER A 67 3.21 -19.07 0.22
N ASP A 68 3.22 -19.91 -0.81
CA ASP A 68 4.23 -19.90 -1.87
C ASP A 68 3.73 -19.18 -3.14
N ASP A 69 2.45 -18.75 -3.14
CA ASP A 69 1.85 -18.09 -4.29
C ASP A 69 2.15 -16.60 -4.29
N LEU A 70 2.78 -16.13 -5.36
CA LEU A 70 3.19 -14.74 -5.51
C LEU A 70 1.99 -13.79 -5.56
N GLU A 71 0.90 -14.20 -6.19
CA GLU A 71 -0.32 -13.39 -6.22
C GLU A 71 -0.94 -13.25 -4.83
N ALA A 72 -0.94 -14.32 -4.06
CA ALA A 72 -1.41 -14.31 -2.68
C ALA A 72 -0.55 -13.37 -1.83
N HIS A 73 0.78 -13.43 -2.00
CA HIS A 73 1.70 -12.53 -1.30
C HIS A 73 1.40 -11.07 -1.62
N SER A 74 1.19 -10.75 -2.90
CA SER A 74 0.89 -9.38 -3.33
C SER A 74 -0.40 -8.87 -2.71
N ARG A 75 -1.43 -9.71 -2.71
CA ARG A 75 -2.74 -9.37 -2.14
C ARG A 75 -2.67 -9.17 -0.62
N LEU A 76 -1.95 -10.05 0.06
CA LEU A 76 -1.77 -9.98 1.51
C LEU A 76 -0.90 -8.79 1.91
N ASP A 77 0.15 -8.51 1.15
CA ASP A 77 0.99 -7.35 1.35
C ASP A 77 0.18 -6.05 1.22
N HIS A 78 -0.66 -5.98 0.20
CA HIS A 78 -1.56 -4.84 0.02
C HIS A 78 -2.51 -4.70 1.22
N ALA A 79 -3.12 -5.79 1.66
CA ALA A 79 -4.03 -5.79 2.81
C ALA A 79 -3.33 -5.32 4.08
N PHE A 80 -2.09 -5.75 4.30
CA PHE A 80 -1.27 -5.36 5.43
C PHE A 80 -1.06 -3.83 5.45
N HIS A 81 -0.56 -3.29 4.34
CA HIS A 81 -0.27 -1.86 4.26
C HIS A 81 -1.52 -0.99 4.29
N MET A 82 -2.62 -1.44 3.68
CA MET A 82 -3.87 -0.70 3.73
C MET A 82 -4.49 -0.69 5.12
N THR A 83 -4.34 -1.77 5.86
CA THR A 83 -4.79 -1.81 7.27
C THR A 83 -4.05 -0.77 8.08
N ILE A 84 -2.74 -0.67 7.92
CA ILE A 84 -1.93 0.34 8.60
C ILE A 84 -2.36 1.75 8.21
N SER A 85 -2.55 2.00 6.92
CA SER A 85 -2.96 3.32 6.42
C SER A 85 -4.30 3.76 7.01
N ARG A 86 -5.26 2.86 7.12
CA ARG A 86 -6.57 3.17 7.69
C ARG A 86 -6.48 3.54 9.17
N VAL A 87 -5.63 2.85 9.91
CA VAL A 87 -5.42 3.15 11.34
C VAL A 87 -4.79 4.53 11.52
N ALA A 88 -3.99 4.98 10.56
CA ALA A 88 -3.38 6.32 10.59
C ALA A 88 -4.43 7.43 10.69
N GLY A 89 -5.66 7.20 10.23
CA GLY A 89 -6.77 8.13 10.43
C GLY A 89 -6.81 9.32 9.48
N ASN A 90 -6.07 9.27 8.39
CA ASN A 90 -6.08 10.31 7.36
C ASN A 90 -6.60 9.68 6.06
N ASP A 91 -7.87 9.92 5.76
CA ASP A 91 -8.53 9.31 4.60
C ASP A 91 -7.90 9.70 3.27
N ALA A 92 -7.44 10.93 3.13
CA ALA A 92 -6.77 11.38 1.92
C ALA A 92 -5.46 10.62 1.71
N LEU A 93 -4.69 10.44 2.78
CA LEU A 93 -3.44 9.69 2.75
C LEU A 93 -3.71 8.22 2.38
N THR A 94 -4.70 7.62 3.01
CA THR A 94 -5.10 6.23 2.74
C THR A 94 -5.50 6.05 1.27
N SER A 95 -6.34 6.95 0.75
CA SER A 95 -6.80 6.88 -0.64
C SER A 95 -5.65 7.06 -1.62
N LEU A 96 -4.73 7.96 -1.34
CA LEU A 96 -3.58 8.19 -2.19
C LEU A 96 -2.67 6.96 -2.24
N ILE A 97 -2.35 6.38 -1.10
CA ILE A 97 -1.54 5.16 -1.02
C ILE A 97 -2.22 4.02 -1.79
N GLU A 98 -3.53 3.89 -1.65
CA GLU A 98 -4.30 2.86 -2.37
C GLU A 98 -4.16 3.00 -3.88
N VAL A 99 -4.30 4.23 -4.41
CA VAL A 99 -4.14 4.51 -5.83
C VAL A 99 -2.74 4.14 -6.31
N LEU A 100 -1.72 4.56 -5.58
CA LEU A 100 -0.33 4.32 -5.94
C LEU A 100 -0.01 2.81 -5.94
N ARG A 101 -0.49 2.09 -4.94
CA ARG A 101 -0.27 0.64 -4.86
C ARG A 101 -1.03 -0.11 -5.93
N SER A 102 -2.27 0.27 -6.19
CA SER A 102 -3.10 -0.33 -7.22
C SER A 102 -2.45 -0.24 -8.59
N ARG A 103 -1.86 0.92 -8.90
CA ARG A 103 -1.19 1.12 -10.18
C ARG A 103 0.05 0.26 -10.33
N SER A 104 0.83 0.14 -9.26
CA SER A 104 2.02 -0.72 -9.24
C SER A 104 1.65 -2.18 -9.48
N ARG A 105 0.56 -2.65 -8.88
CA ARG A 105 0.08 -4.01 -9.08
C ARG A 105 -0.43 -4.25 -10.49
N ALA A 106 -1.11 -3.27 -11.08
CA ALA A 106 -1.66 -3.39 -12.43
C ALA A 106 -0.58 -3.67 -13.47
N TYR A 107 0.61 -3.12 -13.28
CA TYR A 107 1.75 -3.39 -14.15
C TYR A 107 2.55 -4.62 -13.71
N ARG A 108 2.16 -5.26 -12.61
CA ARG A 108 2.89 -6.39 -12.02
C ARG A 108 4.36 -6.06 -11.78
N ILE A 109 4.62 -4.79 -11.46
CA ILE A 109 5.96 -4.36 -11.13
C ILE A 109 6.06 -4.41 -9.60
N PRO A 110 6.80 -5.36 -9.05
CA PRO A 110 7.05 -5.32 -7.62
C PRO A 110 7.92 -4.10 -7.32
N ASP A 111 7.68 -3.48 -6.16
CA ASP A 111 8.62 -2.53 -5.62
C ASP A 111 9.96 -3.28 -5.50
N ALA A 112 11.05 -2.64 -5.91
CA ALA A 112 12.37 -3.27 -5.82
C ALA A 112 12.68 -3.74 -4.39
N HIS A 113 12.23 -2.97 -3.40
CA HIS A 113 12.38 -3.33 -2.00
C HIS A 113 11.56 -4.59 -1.66
N ASP A 114 10.29 -4.64 -2.08
CA ASP A 114 9.42 -5.78 -1.82
C ASP A 114 9.96 -7.04 -2.52
N ALA A 115 10.44 -6.91 -3.75
CA ALA A 115 11.01 -8.02 -4.48
C ALA A 115 12.27 -8.55 -3.79
N ALA A 116 13.13 -7.66 -3.31
CA ALA A 116 14.32 -8.04 -2.57
C ALA A 116 13.98 -8.72 -1.26
N GLU A 117 13.01 -8.21 -0.53
CA GLU A 117 12.56 -8.81 0.72
C GLU A 117 11.94 -10.18 0.50
N LEU A 118 11.09 -10.34 -0.50
CA LEU A 118 10.48 -11.62 -0.82
C LEU A 118 11.54 -12.66 -1.19
N LYS A 119 12.54 -12.26 -1.95
CA LYS A 119 13.64 -13.14 -2.33
C LYS A 119 14.49 -13.54 -1.14
N LEU A 120 14.86 -12.57 -0.30
CA LEU A 120 15.61 -12.83 0.92
C LEU A 120 14.84 -13.73 1.87
N HIS A 121 13.55 -13.50 2.01
CA HIS A 121 12.69 -14.31 2.87
C HIS A 121 12.60 -15.76 2.35
N SER A 122 12.45 -15.91 1.04
CA SER A 122 12.43 -17.22 0.40
C SER A 122 13.75 -17.95 0.60
N ASP A 123 14.86 -17.27 0.39
CA ASP A 123 16.21 -17.84 0.56
C ASP A 123 16.49 -18.18 2.02
N ALA A 124 16.06 -17.34 2.93
CA ALA A 124 16.22 -17.56 4.37
C ALA A 124 15.31 -18.67 4.90
N GLY A 125 14.18 -18.93 4.22
CA GLY A 125 13.25 -19.99 4.58
C GLY A 125 13.74 -21.39 4.18
N HIS A 126 14.83 -21.43 3.46
CA HIS A 126 15.48 -22.67 3.05
C HIS A 126 16.72 -22.92 3.87
#